data_0c950dbe7a6df13b501f4a8c7645c0f6
#
_entry.id   0c950dbe7a6df13b501f4a8c7645c0f6
#
_cell.length_a   1.000
_cell.length_b   1.000
_cell.length_c   1.000
_cell.angle_alpha   90.00
_cell.angle_beta   90.00
_cell.angle_gamma   90.00
#
_symmetry.space_group_name_H-M   'P 1'
#
loop_
_entity.id
_entity.type
_entity.pdbx_description
1 polymer ?
#
loop_
_entity_poly.entity_id
_entity_poly.type
_entity_poly.pdbx_seq_one_letter_code
_entity_poly.pdbx_strand_id
1 'polypeptide(L)'
;MPTMITKSFDQEMQRCLSEIKSAYHAGELSTMDLAELPEEIYIIEAEDEMVGYGVVWEYDNGKQLMQKAEQDYFSADERYLEKDFYIDVKNKKDFIFIQALDVLKEFENKGYAASFVNWLKAKYPNKKMYVYTLEKSRNFWFKQNFEILGSTAWMTFN
;
A
#
# COMPACT_ATOMS: atom_id res chain seq x y z
N MET A 1 -10.62 -15.15 -11.76
CA MET A 1 -10.23 -14.18 -12.75
C MET A 1 -8.76 -13.88 -12.67
N PRO A 2 -8.01 -13.99 -13.77
CA PRO A 2 -6.61 -13.64 -13.72
C PRO A 2 -6.45 -12.14 -13.51
N THR A 3 -5.73 -11.79 -12.47
CA THR A 3 -5.36 -10.41 -12.15
C THR A 3 -3.89 -10.24 -12.50
N MET A 4 -3.57 -9.27 -13.32
CA MET A 4 -2.20 -8.97 -13.68
C MET A 4 -1.70 -7.79 -12.86
N ILE A 5 -0.53 -7.94 -12.24
CA ILE A 5 0.07 -6.90 -11.43
C ILE A 5 1.35 -6.46 -12.11
N THR A 6 1.46 -5.18 -12.41
CA THR A 6 2.64 -4.63 -13.10
C THR A 6 3.25 -3.47 -12.31
N LYS A 7 4.55 -3.25 -12.45
CA LYS A 7 5.25 -2.07 -11.94
C LYS A 7 5.27 -0.92 -12.94
N SER A 8 4.67 -1.13 -14.09
CA SER A 8 4.66 -0.14 -15.15
C SER A 8 3.76 1.04 -14.80
N PHE A 9 4.30 2.23 -14.92
CA PHE A 9 3.56 3.47 -14.69
C PHE A 9 3.90 4.44 -15.81
N ASP A 10 2.91 4.79 -16.62
CA ASP A 10 3.05 5.70 -17.74
C ASP A 10 2.01 6.82 -17.67
N GLN A 11 2.02 7.72 -18.67
CA GLN A 11 1.08 8.84 -18.71
C GLN A 11 -0.38 8.41 -18.75
N GLU A 12 -0.68 7.32 -19.43
CA GLU A 12 -2.04 6.80 -19.50
C GLU A 12 -2.51 6.34 -18.13
N MET A 13 -1.68 5.63 -17.39
CA MET A 13 -1.97 5.19 -16.03
C MET A 13 -2.12 6.38 -15.08
N GLN A 14 -1.27 7.40 -15.22
CA GLN A 14 -1.40 8.62 -14.43
C GLN A 14 -2.75 9.32 -14.70
N ARG A 15 -3.17 9.36 -15.94
CA ARG A 15 -4.49 9.89 -16.30
C ARG A 15 -5.61 9.05 -15.68
N CYS A 16 -5.49 7.73 -15.74
CA CYS A 16 -6.47 6.84 -15.09
C CYS A 16 -6.56 7.08 -13.59
N LEU A 17 -5.41 7.28 -12.92
CA LEU A 17 -5.39 7.61 -11.49
C LEU A 17 -6.14 8.90 -11.17
N SER A 18 -6.10 9.88 -12.06
CA SER A 18 -6.83 11.14 -11.85
C SER A 18 -8.34 10.95 -11.80
N GLU A 19 -8.85 9.86 -12.36
CA GLU A 19 -10.27 9.51 -12.36
C GLU A 19 -10.70 8.75 -11.10
N ILE A 20 -9.76 8.26 -10.30
CA ILE A 20 -10.03 7.53 -9.07
C ILE A 20 -10.30 8.51 -7.94
N LYS A 21 -11.54 8.96 -7.81
CA LYS A 21 -11.92 9.97 -6.82
C LYS A 21 -12.07 9.42 -5.42
N SER A 22 -12.20 8.11 -5.26
CA SER A 22 -12.35 7.47 -3.96
C SER A 22 -11.03 7.17 -3.27
N ALA A 23 -9.92 7.23 -3.99
CA ALA A 23 -8.61 6.86 -3.48
C ALA A 23 -7.94 8.02 -2.77
N TYR A 24 -7.52 7.80 -1.54
CA TYR A 24 -6.86 8.82 -0.73
C TYR A 24 -5.62 9.41 -1.39
N HIS A 25 -4.79 8.56 -2.04
CA HIS A 25 -3.54 8.99 -2.68
C HIS A 25 -3.66 9.22 -4.18
N ALA A 26 -4.80 8.94 -4.80
CA ALA A 26 -4.94 9.02 -6.25
C ALA A 26 -4.68 10.42 -6.80
N GLY A 27 -5.19 11.46 -6.12
CA GLY A 27 -4.98 12.84 -6.53
C GLY A 27 -3.50 13.23 -6.50
N GLU A 28 -2.78 12.82 -5.47
CA GLU A 28 -1.34 13.08 -5.35
C GLU A 28 -0.55 12.35 -6.43
N LEU A 29 -0.84 11.07 -6.64
CA LEU A 29 -0.17 10.26 -7.65
C LEU A 29 -0.42 10.79 -9.06
N SER A 30 -1.63 11.25 -9.34
CA SER A 30 -1.99 11.76 -10.66
C SER A 30 -1.29 13.08 -11.02
N THR A 31 -0.85 13.85 -10.02
CA THR A 31 -0.16 15.13 -10.21
C THR A 31 1.36 15.03 -10.14
N MET A 32 1.90 13.88 -9.76
CA MET A 32 3.34 13.66 -9.71
C MET A 32 3.96 13.71 -11.11
N ASP A 33 5.18 14.25 -11.19
CA ASP A 33 6.00 14.11 -12.39
C ASP A 33 6.35 12.62 -12.57
N LEU A 34 6.23 12.12 -13.79
CA LEU A 34 6.58 10.73 -14.11
C LEU A 34 8.01 10.36 -13.68
N ALA A 35 8.94 11.33 -13.76
CA ALA A 35 10.32 11.12 -13.32
C ALA A 35 10.47 11.00 -11.79
N GLU A 36 9.49 11.47 -11.03
CA GLU A 36 9.50 11.47 -9.57
C GLU A 36 8.62 10.38 -8.97
N LEU A 37 7.95 9.60 -9.82
CA LEU A 37 7.07 8.54 -9.34
C LEU A 37 7.86 7.47 -8.60
N PRO A 38 7.38 7.02 -7.45
CA PRO A 38 8.00 5.91 -6.75
C PRO A 38 7.99 4.65 -7.61
N GLU A 39 9.09 3.92 -7.63
CA GLU A 39 9.19 2.63 -8.31
C GLU A 39 8.24 1.57 -7.72
N GLU A 40 7.65 1.85 -6.59
CA GLU A 40 6.84 0.95 -5.76
C GLU A 40 5.35 0.99 -6.10
N ILE A 41 4.99 1.66 -7.18
CA ILE A 41 3.60 1.66 -7.65
C ILE A 41 3.34 0.40 -8.47
N TYR A 42 2.29 -0.30 -8.09
CA TYR A 42 1.80 -1.49 -8.79
C TYR A 42 0.41 -1.22 -9.31
N ILE A 43 0.18 -1.56 -10.57
CA ILE A 43 -1.12 -1.44 -11.20
C ILE A 43 -1.80 -2.80 -11.20
N ILE A 44 -3.07 -2.81 -10.81
CA ILE A 44 -3.91 -4.01 -10.83
C ILE A 44 -4.75 -3.95 -12.10
N GLU A 45 -4.55 -4.91 -12.98
CA GLU A 45 -5.30 -5.04 -14.22
C GLU A 45 -6.13 -6.31 -14.22
N ALA A 46 -7.33 -6.22 -14.76
CA ALA A 46 -8.21 -7.37 -15.00
C ALA A 46 -9.01 -7.12 -16.27
N GLU A 47 -9.12 -8.12 -17.13
CA GLU A 47 -9.87 -8.01 -18.40
C GLU A 47 -9.38 -6.82 -19.27
N ASP A 48 -8.07 -6.63 -19.35
CA ASP A 48 -7.42 -5.55 -20.10
C ASP A 48 -7.75 -4.13 -19.62
N GLU A 49 -8.26 -4.00 -18.39
CA GLU A 49 -8.56 -2.72 -17.78
C GLU A 49 -7.79 -2.52 -16.47
N MET A 50 -7.43 -1.29 -16.17
CA MET A 50 -6.95 -0.93 -14.85
C MET A 50 -8.12 -0.95 -13.87
N VAL A 51 -8.03 -1.77 -12.84
CA VAL A 51 -9.07 -1.89 -11.81
C VAL A 51 -8.67 -1.27 -10.48
N GLY A 52 -7.38 -1.02 -10.28
CA GLY A 52 -6.89 -0.44 -9.03
C GLY A 52 -5.37 -0.29 -9.03
N TYR A 53 -4.82 0.09 -7.88
CA TYR A 53 -3.38 0.23 -7.70
C TYR A 53 -2.98 -0.04 -6.25
N GLY A 54 -1.69 -0.34 -6.07
CA GLY A 54 -1.08 -0.43 -4.77
C GLY A 54 0.24 0.31 -4.73
N VAL A 55 0.57 0.90 -3.58
CA VAL A 55 1.88 1.51 -3.33
C VAL A 55 2.55 0.72 -2.23
N VAL A 56 3.65 0.06 -2.56
CA VAL A 56 4.32 -0.90 -1.69
C VAL A 56 5.81 -0.58 -1.63
N TRP A 57 6.33 -0.40 -0.43
CA TRP A 57 7.73 -0.12 -0.18
C TRP A 57 8.43 -1.32 0.43
N GLU A 58 9.61 -1.65 -0.07
CA GLU A 58 10.53 -2.58 0.58
C GLU A 58 11.54 -1.78 1.38
N TYR A 59 11.69 -2.12 2.66
CA TYR A 59 12.68 -1.49 3.53
C TYR A 59 13.64 -2.53 4.09
N ASP A 60 14.93 -2.20 4.06
CA ASP A 60 15.98 -3.04 4.66
C ASP A 60 15.93 -2.96 6.18
N ASN A 61 15.50 -1.84 6.72
CA ASN A 61 15.40 -1.64 8.17
C ASN A 61 14.42 -0.51 8.51
N GLY A 62 14.03 -0.46 9.78
CA GLY A 62 13.07 0.54 10.26
C GLY A 62 13.55 1.99 10.18
N LYS A 63 14.85 2.22 10.19
CA LYS A 63 15.40 3.59 10.05
C LYS A 63 15.06 4.18 8.68
N GLN A 64 15.10 3.38 7.64
CA GLN A 64 14.75 3.83 6.29
C GLN A 64 13.30 4.33 6.23
N LEU A 65 12.38 3.58 6.83
CA LEU A 65 10.99 4.00 6.92
C LEU A 65 10.85 5.31 7.69
N MET A 66 11.48 5.42 8.85
CA MET A 66 11.37 6.61 9.70
C MET A 66 12.01 7.83 9.04
N GLN A 67 13.13 7.67 8.36
CA GLN A 67 13.76 8.75 7.59
C GLN A 67 12.87 9.24 6.46
N LYS A 68 12.25 8.29 5.75
CA LYS A 68 11.31 8.62 4.67
C LYS A 68 10.10 9.37 5.22
N ALA A 69 9.58 8.93 6.34
CA ALA A 69 8.47 9.60 7.01
C ALA A 69 8.79 11.04 7.42
N GLU A 70 10.04 11.33 7.78
CA GLU A 70 10.49 12.68 8.11
C GLU A 70 10.68 13.59 6.89
N GLN A 71 11.04 13.00 5.74
CA GLN A 71 11.40 13.75 4.53
C GLN A 71 10.25 13.99 3.58
N ASP A 72 9.26 13.12 3.58
CA ASP A 72 8.17 13.09 2.60
C ASP A 72 6.84 13.57 3.20
N TYR A 73 5.76 13.14 2.59
CA TYR A 73 4.38 13.42 2.98
C TYR A 73 4.04 12.97 4.39
N PHE A 74 4.85 12.10 4.95
CA PHE A 74 4.61 11.49 6.26
C PHE A 74 5.18 12.35 7.40
N SER A 75 5.93 13.38 7.11
CA SER A 75 6.74 14.12 8.07
C SER A 75 5.97 14.72 9.25
N ALA A 76 4.72 15.06 9.07
CA ALA A 76 3.85 15.60 10.11
C ALA A 76 2.82 14.59 10.62
N ASP A 77 2.93 13.34 10.22
CA ASP A 77 1.91 12.35 10.48
C ASP A 77 2.17 11.60 11.78
N GLU A 78 1.30 11.81 12.76
CA GLU A 78 1.39 11.16 14.07
C GLU A 78 1.29 9.63 14.00
N ARG A 79 0.79 9.06 12.90
CA ARG A 79 0.66 7.60 12.73
C ARG A 79 1.98 6.88 12.94
N TYR A 80 3.06 7.47 12.45
CA TYR A 80 4.40 6.87 12.54
C TYR A 80 5.03 7.01 13.92
N LEU A 81 4.44 7.84 14.79
CA LEU A 81 4.89 8.05 16.15
C LEU A 81 4.12 7.24 17.19
N GLU A 82 3.12 6.46 16.77
CA GLU A 82 2.41 5.56 17.68
C GLU A 82 3.41 4.58 18.32
N LYS A 83 3.40 4.52 19.64
CA LYS A 83 4.42 3.82 20.43
C LYS A 83 4.59 2.34 20.02
N ASP A 84 3.50 1.62 19.90
CA ASP A 84 3.56 0.18 19.61
C ASP A 84 4.11 -0.07 18.19
N PHE A 85 3.76 0.79 17.23
CA PHE A 85 4.31 0.71 15.89
C PHE A 85 5.80 1.05 15.87
N TYR A 86 6.19 2.14 16.52
CA TYR A 86 7.59 2.56 16.58
C TYR A 86 8.48 1.48 17.20
N ILE A 87 8.04 0.89 18.31
CA ILE A 87 8.80 -0.18 18.99
C ILE A 87 8.95 -1.41 18.08
N ASP A 88 7.88 -1.78 17.37
CA ASP A 88 7.91 -2.95 16.49
C ASP A 88 8.81 -2.74 15.28
N VAL A 89 8.72 -1.55 14.66
CA VAL A 89 9.38 -1.29 13.38
C VAL A 89 10.83 -0.87 13.51
N LYS A 90 11.22 -0.18 14.59
CA LYS A 90 12.54 0.44 14.71
C LYS A 90 13.72 -0.52 14.55
N ASN A 91 13.56 -1.76 14.99
CA ASN A 91 14.57 -2.81 14.92
C ASN A 91 14.22 -3.89 13.90
N LYS A 92 13.16 -3.69 13.12
CA LYS A 92 12.76 -4.66 12.11
C LYS A 92 13.64 -4.54 10.88
N LYS A 93 13.98 -5.69 10.30
CA LYS A 93 14.76 -5.80 9.06
C LYS A 93 13.92 -6.47 7.98
N ASP A 94 14.16 -6.10 6.74
CA ASP A 94 13.58 -6.76 5.56
C ASP A 94 12.08 -6.91 5.63
N PHE A 95 11.37 -5.78 5.63
CA PHE A 95 9.92 -5.78 5.71
C PHE A 95 9.27 -4.98 4.58
N ILE A 96 7.97 -5.16 4.44
CA ILE A 96 7.14 -4.50 3.43
C ILE A 96 6.21 -3.50 4.13
N PHE A 97 6.10 -2.31 3.57
CA PHE A 97 5.09 -1.33 3.97
C PHE A 97 4.11 -1.14 2.82
N ILE A 98 2.85 -1.45 3.07
CA ILE A 98 1.75 -1.19 2.12
C ILE A 98 1.21 0.19 2.45
N GLN A 99 1.62 1.18 1.65
CA GLN A 99 1.22 2.56 1.88
C GLN A 99 -0.19 2.84 1.38
N ALA A 100 -0.57 2.24 0.26
CA ALA A 100 -1.89 2.41 -0.33
C ALA A 100 -2.30 1.14 -1.07
N LEU A 101 -3.59 0.86 -1.04
CA LEU A 101 -4.22 -0.16 -1.86
C LEU A 101 -5.64 0.31 -2.11
N ASP A 102 -5.97 0.55 -3.37
CA ASP A 102 -7.28 1.04 -3.73
C ASP A 102 -7.77 0.42 -5.03
N VAL A 103 -9.06 0.21 -5.11
CA VAL A 103 -9.75 -0.36 -6.28
C VAL A 103 -10.79 0.64 -6.73
N LEU A 104 -10.92 0.81 -8.04
CA LEU A 104 -11.95 1.66 -8.63
C LEU A 104 -13.32 1.22 -8.14
N LYS A 105 -14.20 2.18 -7.88
CA LYS A 105 -15.50 1.93 -7.27
C LYS A 105 -16.32 0.90 -8.05
N GLU A 106 -16.33 0.95 -9.37
CA GLU A 106 -17.05 0.01 -10.21
C GLU A 106 -16.51 -1.42 -10.15
N PHE A 107 -15.29 -1.60 -9.63
CA PHE A 107 -14.66 -2.91 -9.48
C PHE A 107 -14.57 -3.39 -8.04
N GLU A 108 -15.14 -2.66 -7.09
CA GLU A 108 -15.16 -3.06 -5.69
C GLU A 108 -15.96 -4.36 -5.48
N ASN A 109 -15.63 -5.07 -4.41
CA ASN A 109 -16.29 -6.31 -4.01
C ASN A 109 -16.18 -7.46 -5.02
N LYS A 110 -15.19 -7.43 -5.90
CA LYS A 110 -14.91 -8.49 -6.87
C LYS A 110 -13.64 -9.29 -6.55
N GLY A 111 -13.00 -9.00 -5.42
CA GLY A 111 -11.83 -9.72 -4.97
C GLY A 111 -10.50 -9.22 -5.51
N TYR A 112 -10.44 -8.10 -6.21
CA TYR A 112 -9.19 -7.60 -6.79
C TYR A 112 -8.19 -7.15 -5.74
N ALA A 113 -8.62 -6.47 -4.69
CA ALA A 113 -7.74 -6.09 -3.59
C ALA A 113 -7.16 -7.31 -2.87
N ALA A 114 -7.99 -8.33 -2.62
CA ALA A 114 -7.53 -9.58 -2.03
C ALA A 114 -6.52 -10.30 -2.93
N SER A 115 -6.75 -10.29 -4.23
CA SER A 115 -5.81 -10.86 -5.21
C SER A 115 -4.45 -10.16 -5.15
N PHE A 116 -4.45 -8.83 -5.02
CA PHE A 116 -3.20 -8.07 -4.88
C PHE A 116 -2.44 -8.46 -3.60
N VAL A 117 -3.13 -8.55 -2.47
CA VAL A 117 -2.50 -8.95 -1.20
C VAL A 117 -1.94 -10.37 -1.29
N ASN A 118 -2.69 -11.29 -1.88
CA ASN A 118 -2.21 -12.66 -2.09
C ASN A 118 -0.97 -12.70 -2.99
N TRP A 119 -0.96 -11.87 -4.02
CA TRP A 119 0.20 -11.74 -4.89
C TRP A 119 1.44 -11.22 -4.12
N LEU A 120 1.25 -10.21 -3.25
CA LEU A 120 2.33 -9.71 -2.41
C LEU A 120 2.86 -10.80 -1.47
N LYS A 121 1.98 -11.57 -0.84
CA LYS A 121 2.38 -12.66 0.05
C LYS A 121 3.20 -13.73 -0.68
N ALA A 122 2.80 -14.04 -1.90
CA ALA A 122 3.54 -15.00 -2.73
C ALA A 122 4.90 -14.45 -3.16
N LYS A 123 4.97 -13.16 -3.46
CA LYS A 123 6.22 -12.50 -3.86
C LYS A 123 7.21 -12.36 -2.71
N TYR A 124 6.71 -12.11 -1.49
CA TYR A 124 7.52 -11.87 -0.30
C TYR A 124 7.16 -12.84 0.82
N PRO A 125 7.41 -14.16 0.64
CA PRO A 125 6.86 -15.18 1.52
C PRO A 125 7.38 -15.13 2.97
N ASN A 126 8.53 -14.51 3.20
CA ASN A 126 9.18 -14.49 4.51
C ASN A 126 9.31 -13.07 5.08
N LYS A 127 8.62 -12.10 4.52
CA LYS A 127 8.70 -10.72 4.98
C LYS A 127 7.45 -10.32 5.73
N LYS A 128 7.65 -9.66 6.88
CA LYS A 128 6.58 -9.03 7.62
C LYS A 128 6.02 -7.86 6.81
N MET A 129 4.71 -7.67 6.87
CA MET A 129 4.03 -6.58 6.19
C MET A 129 3.36 -5.67 7.21
N TYR A 130 3.45 -4.37 6.98
CA TYR A 130 2.79 -3.34 7.77
C TYR A 130 1.82 -2.56 6.90
N VAL A 131 0.66 -2.25 7.44
CA VAL A 131 -0.31 -1.35 6.82
C VAL A 131 -0.97 -0.50 7.89
N TYR A 132 -1.15 0.80 7.62
CA TYR A 132 -1.97 1.66 8.46
C TYR A 132 -3.41 1.56 7.96
N THR A 133 -4.34 1.20 8.84
CA THR A 133 -5.72 0.94 8.45
C THR A 133 -6.64 2.08 8.81
N LEU A 134 -7.56 2.37 7.89
CA LEU A 134 -8.74 3.17 8.21
C LEU A 134 -9.80 2.25 8.80
N GLU A 135 -10.64 2.77 9.66
CA GLU A 135 -11.67 1.97 10.33
C GLU A 135 -12.51 1.15 9.35
N LYS A 136 -12.92 1.77 8.26
CA LYS A 136 -13.73 1.12 7.22
C LYS A 136 -13.02 -0.02 6.47
N SER A 137 -11.68 -0.07 6.50
CA SER A 137 -10.91 -1.08 5.79
C SER A 137 -10.39 -2.21 6.69
N ARG A 138 -10.56 -2.13 8.01
CA ARG A 138 -10.03 -3.13 8.94
C ARG A 138 -10.56 -4.52 8.68
N ASN A 139 -11.84 -4.66 8.38
CA ASN A 139 -12.43 -5.96 8.07
C ASN A 139 -11.77 -6.61 6.87
N PHE A 140 -11.46 -5.84 5.85
CA PHE A 140 -10.73 -6.35 4.69
C PHE A 140 -9.39 -6.95 5.13
N TRP A 141 -8.62 -6.21 5.94
CA TRP A 141 -7.30 -6.65 6.37
C TRP A 141 -7.36 -7.86 7.31
N PHE A 142 -8.37 -7.94 8.20
CA PHE A 142 -8.60 -9.15 8.99
C PHE A 142 -8.83 -10.36 8.10
N LYS A 143 -9.61 -10.23 7.04
CA LYS A 143 -9.85 -11.31 6.08
C LYS A 143 -8.58 -11.73 5.33
N GLN A 144 -7.60 -10.85 5.24
CA GLN A 144 -6.30 -11.15 4.66
C GLN A 144 -5.32 -11.70 5.71
N ASN A 145 -5.79 -12.02 6.91
CA ASN A 145 -5.00 -12.54 8.04
C ASN A 145 -3.99 -11.55 8.62
N PHE A 146 -4.25 -10.26 8.49
CA PHE A 146 -3.52 -9.23 9.21
C PHE A 146 -4.09 -9.09 10.62
N GLU A 147 -3.22 -8.77 11.57
CA GLU A 147 -3.57 -8.59 12.98
C GLU A 147 -3.29 -7.16 13.43
N ILE A 148 -4.08 -6.65 14.36
CA ILE A 148 -3.85 -5.34 14.95
C ILE A 148 -2.56 -5.36 15.75
N LEU A 149 -1.74 -4.32 15.56
CA LEU A 149 -0.50 -4.15 16.31
C LEU A 149 -0.78 -3.34 17.59
N GLY A 150 -0.83 -4.04 18.72
CA GLY A 150 -1.12 -3.42 20.01
C GLY A 150 -2.46 -2.70 20.05
N SER A 151 -2.45 -1.44 20.45
CA SER A 151 -3.64 -0.58 20.50
C SER A 151 -3.66 0.48 19.40
N THR A 152 -2.95 0.23 18.30
CA THR A 152 -2.82 1.17 17.17
C THR A 152 -3.80 0.83 16.05
N ALA A 153 -3.86 1.70 15.05
CA ALA A 153 -4.54 1.42 13.80
C ALA A 153 -3.64 0.70 12.77
N TRP A 154 -2.39 0.42 13.14
CA TRP A 154 -1.50 -0.40 12.32
C TRP A 154 -1.89 -1.87 12.40
N MET A 155 -1.80 -2.54 11.27
CA MET A 155 -1.97 -3.99 11.19
C MET A 155 -0.76 -4.62 10.54
N THR A 156 -0.49 -5.86 10.91
CA THR A 156 0.68 -6.58 10.43
C THR A 156 0.33 -7.98 9.96
N PHE A 157 1.11 -8.47 9.01
CA PHE A 157 1.10 -9.86 8.58
C PHE A 157 2.52 -10.42 8.71
N ASN A 158 2.64 -11.54 9.41
CA ASN A 158 3.95 -12.21 9.61
C ASN A 158 4.17 -13.33 8.61
#